data_6c34a7018881fd769c8233c4565ad3fb
#
_entry.id   6c34a7018881fd769c8233c4565ad3fb
#
_cell.length_a   1.000
_cell.length_b   1.000
_cell.length_c   1.000
_cell.angle_alpha   90.00
_cell.angle_beta   90.00
_cell.angle_gamma   90.00
#
_symmetry.space_group_name_H-M   'P 1'
#
loop_
_entity.id
_entity.type
_entity.pdbx_description
1 polymer ?
#
loop_
_entity_poly.entity_id
_entity_poly.type
_entity_poly.pdbx_seq_one_letter_code
_entity_poly.pdbx_strand_id
1 'polypeptide(L)'
;MVKIQEGCDQVCAYCIVPKVRGRERSIPASVIVRKINDLTAVGYREIVLTGTQLGSYGFDLPDINLSRLLGLILRETDVPRIRVSSVQPQELTPEVLDLWSDPRLCPHFHLALQSGSDAVLKRMRRRYTAHQYVEVAETARRAVPNAAITTDVLVGFPGETEADFIKTQLICEHVRFAGIHVFPYSARPGTSATHFGDSVDPR
;
A
#
# COMPACT_ATOMS: atom_id res chain seq x y z
N MET A 1 5.73 9.62 12.35
CA MET A 1 5.70 8.32 11.64
C MET A 1 6.47 7.28 12.44
N VAL A 2 5.94 6.06 12.52
CA VAL A 2 6.57 4.91 13.14
C VAL A 2 6.78 3.83 12.08
N LYS A 3 8.04 3.55 11.77
CA LYS A 3 8.38 2.47 10.84
C LYS A 3 8.17 1.13 11.55
N ILE A 4 7.40 0.23 10.90
CA ILE A 4 7.11 -1.11 11.42
C ILE A 4 7.78 -2.21 10.60
N GLN A 5 8.14 -1.90 9.34
CA GLN A 5 8.70 -2.87 8.40
C GLN A 5 9.65 -2.16 7.42
N GLU A 6 10.66 -2.85 6.92
CA GLU A 6 11.61 -2.38 5.91
C GLU A 6 11.95 -3.49 4.92
N GLY A 7 12.37 -3.09 3.70
CA GLY A 7 12.68 -4.03 2.62
C GLY A 7 11.43 -4.55 1.93
N CYS A 8 11.59 -5.28 0.83
CA CYS A 8 10.50 -5.86 0.07
C CYS A 8 11.00 -7.03 -0.77
N ASP A 9 10.36 -8.18 -0.67
CA ASP A 9 10.66 -9.36 -1.48
C ASP A 9 9.78 -9.46 -2.75
N GLN A 10 8.99 -8.41 -3.04
CA GLN A 10 8.20 -8.32 -4.26
C GLN A 10 9.10 -8.09 -5.47
N VAL A 11 8.71 -8.68 -6.59
CA VAL A 11 9.48 -8.63 -7.85
C VAL A 11 8.86 -7.69 -8.89
N CYS A 12 8.22 -6.59 -8.45
CA CYS A 12 7.63 -5.61 -9.35
C CYS A 12 8.67 -5.13 -10.38
N ALA A 13 8.30 -5.15 -11.67
CA ALA A 13 9.24 -4.99 -12.77
C ALA A 13 9.96 -3.62 -12.79
N TYR A 14 9.33 -2.58 -12.22
CA TYR A 14 9.83 -1.20 -12.17
C TYR A 14 10.55 -0.83 -10.87
N CYS A 15 10.46 -1.70 -9.84
CA CYS A 15 10.84 -1.30 -8.49
C CYS A 15 12.28 -1.69 -8.15
N ILE A 16 13.06 -0.71 -7.70
CA ILE A 16 14.45 -0.90 -7.27
C ILE A 16 14.56 -1.26 -5.77
N VAL A 17 13.48 -1.15 -5.01
CA VAL A 17 13.47 -1.31 -3.54
C VAL A 17 14.12 -2.62 -3.07
N PRO A 18 13.85 -3.80 -3.64
CA PRO A 18 14.51 -5.04 -3.21
C PRO A 18 16.04 -4.97 -3.25
N LYS A 19 16.59 -4.20 -4.20
CA LYS A 19 18.05 -4.05 -4.37
C LYS A 19 18.67 -3.04 -3.40
N VAL A 20 17.94 -1.96 -3.07
CA VAL A 20 18.48 -0.84 -2.28
C VAL A 20 18.07 -0.87 -0.81
N ARG A 21 16.96 -1.52 -0.47
CA ARG A 21 16.47 -1.69 0.91
C ARG A 21 16.62 -3.11 1.44
N GLY A 22 16.95 -4.06 0.54
CA GLY A 22 17.13 -5.46 0.87
C GLY A 22 15.80 -6.19 1.12
N ARG A 23 15.92 -7.36 1.74
CA ARG A 23 14.80 -8.24 2.04
C ARG A 23 13.87 -7.68 3.11
N GLU A 24 12.66 -8.19 3.14
CA GLU A 24 11.65 -7.85 4.13
C GLU A 24 12.15 -8.13 5.56
N ARG A 25 11.93 -7.16 6.44
CA ARG A 25 12.25 -7.25 7.87
C ARG A 25 11.23 -6.49 8.67
N SER A 26 10.67 -7.12 9.66
CA SER A 26 9.70 -6.54 10.58
C SER A 26 10.37 -6.04 11.85
N ILE A 27 9.88 -4.94 12.41
CA ILE A 27 10.29 -4.48 13.73
C ILE A 27 9.44 -5.23 14.77
N PRO A 28 10.03 -5.80 15.85
CA PRO A 28 9.27 -6.49 16.88
C PRO A 28 8.14 -5.63 17.45
N ALA A 29 6.97 -6.24 17.66
CA ALA A 29 5.76 -5.54 18.10
C ALA A 29 5.97 -4.78 19.42
N SER A 30 6.70 -5.36 20.38
CA SER A 30 7.01 -4.71 21.65
C SER A 30 7.82 -3.42 21.50
N VAL A 31 8.69 -3.35 20.48
CA VAL A 31 9.47 -2.14 20.15
C VAL A 31 8.55 -1.06 19.55
N ILE A 32 7.61 -1.49 18.68
CA ILE A 32 6.64 -0.59 18.06
C ILE A 32 5.72 0.02 19.12
N VAL A 33 5.12 -0.81 19.98
CA VAL A 33 4.22 -0.39 21.06
C VAL A 33 4.93 0.59 21.99
N ARG A 34 6.14 0.25 22.45
CA ARG A 34 6.95 1.16 23.28
C ARG A 34 7.17 2.51 22.59
N LYS A 35 7.58 2.49 21.33
CA LYS A 35 7.81 3.72 20.55
C LYS A 35 6.56 4.58 20.42
N ILE A 36 5.39 3.97 20.24
CA ILE A 36 4.11 4.68 20.16
C ILE A 36 3.79 5.31 21.52
N ASN A 37 3.95 4.57 22.62
CA ASN A 37 3.71 5.09 23.97
C ASN A 37 4.66 6.26 24.30
N ASP A 38 5.96 6.14 23.98
CA ASP A 38 6.92 7.23 24.15
C ASP A 38 6.51 8.49 23.40
N LEU A 39 6.06 8.33 22.13
CA LEU A 39 5.60 9.46 21.33
C LEU A 39 4.30 10.06 21.87
N THR A 40 3.37 9.25 22.33
CA THR A 40 2.12 9.70 22.94
C THR A 40 2.39 10.48 24.24
N ALA A 41 3.31 9.99 25.06
CA ALA A 41 3.68 10.64 26.31
C ALA A 41 4.27 12.04 26.11
N VAL A 42 4.98 12.29 24.99
CA VAL A 42 5.49 13.63 24.64
C VAL A 42 4.51 14.45 23.81
N GLY A 43 3.24 14.02 23.69
CA GLY A 43 2.14 14.81 23.15
C GLY A 43 1.78 14.57 21.68
N TYR A 44 2.36 13.56 21.02
CA TYR A 44 1.92 13.20 19.65
C TYR A 44 0.50 12.61 19.68
N ARG A 45 -0.38 13.16 18.85
CA ARG A 45 -1.80 12.81 18.78
C ARG A 45 -2.15 11.89 17.63
N GLU A 46 -1.32 11.79 16.62
CA GLU A 46 -1.47 10.88 15.48
C GLU A 46 -0.17 10.13 15.20
N ILE A 47 -0.28 8.82 15.03
CA ILE A 47 0.81 7.94 14.60
C ILE A 47 0.49 7.41 13.20
N VAL A 48 1.42 7.59 12.28
CA VAL A 48 1.37 6.96 10.96
C VAL A 48 2.29 5.74 10.98
N LEU A 49 1.71 4.55 10.85
CA LEU A 49 2.47 3.32 10.67
C LEU A 49 2.99 3.27 9.23
N THR A 50 4.27 3.06 9.06
CA THR A 50 4.91 3.09 7.74
C THR A 50 5.89 1.93 7.55
N GLY A 51 6.08 1.56 6.30
CA GLY A 51 7.01 0.52 5.87
C GLY A 51 7.09 0.48 4.35
N THR A 52 7.93 -0.38 3.84
CA THR A 52 8.06 -0.58 2.39
C THR A 52 6.93 -1.45 1.85
N GLN A 53 6.52 -2.46 2.64
CA GLN A 53 5.49 -3.44 2.32
C GLN A 53 4.75 -3.83 3.59
N LEU A 54 3.79 -3.00 4.01
CA LEU A 54 3.13 -3.15 5.31
C LEU A 54 2.39 -4.48 5.48
N GLY A 55 1.75 -4.95 4.41
CA GLY A 55 0.98 -6.19 4.47
C GLY A 55 1.83 -7.45 4.70
N SER A 56 3.14 -7.38 4.47
CA SER A 56 4.05 -8.48 4.80
C SER A 56 4.58 -8.43 6.24
N TYR A 57 4.14 -7.46 7.04
CA TYR A 57 4.58 -7.37 8.43
C TYR A 57 4.35 -8.70 9.19
N GLY A 58 5.38 -9.13 9.89
CA GLY A 58 5.37 -10.38 10.64
C GLY A 58 5.82 -11.61 9.86
N PHE A 59 6.10 -11.47 8.55
CA PHE A 59 6.59 -12.59 7.74
C PHE A 59 7.82 -13.31 8.34
N ASP A 60 8.71 -12.54 8.95
CA ASP A 60 9.96 -12.97 9.57
C ASP A 60 9.88 -13.08 11.11
N LEU A 61 8.70 -12.91 11.68
CA LEU A 61 8.45 -12.99 13.12
C LEU A 61 7.45 -14.11 13.44
N PRO A 62 7.60 -14.80 14.58
CA PRO A 62 6.65 -15.83 14.98
C PRO A 62 5.30 -15.20 15.38
N ASP A 63 4.24 -15.88 15.01
CA ASP A 63 2.86 -15.68 15.51
C ASP A 63 2.29 -14.25 15.43
N ILE A 64 2.79 -13.42 14.50
CA ILE A 64 2.30 -12.06 14.30
C ILE A 64 2.15 -11.73 12.82
N ASN A 65 1.14 -10.91 12.50
CA ASN A 65 0.91 -10.31 11.19
C ASN A 65 0.41 -8.86 11.37
N LEU A 66 0.11 -8.16 10.30
CA LEU A 66 -0.36 -6.78 10.37
C LEU A 66 -1.65 -6.63 11.19
N SER A 67 -2.62 -7.53 11.03
CA SER A 67 -3.89 -7.51 11.79
C SER A 67 -3.62 -7.65 13.29
N ARG A 68 -2.83 -8.64 13.70
CA ARG A 68 -2.45 -8.85 15.09
C ARG A 68 -1.65 -7.69 15.67
N LEU A 69 -0.74 -7.08 14.88
CA LEU A 69 -0.02 -5.88 15.31
C LEU A 69 -0.97 -4.72 15.56
N LEU A 70 -1.88 -4.44 14.64
CA LEU A 70 -2.88 -3.36 14.81
C LEU A 70 -3.73 -3.59 16.06
N GLY A 71 -4.25 -4.81 16.25
CA GLY A 71 -4.99 -5.18 17.45
C GLY A 71 -4.17 -5.00 18.74
N LEU A 72 -2.88 -5.31 18.71
CA LEU A 72 -1.98 -5.10 19.85
C LEU A 72 -1.78 -3.60 20.14
N ILE A 73 -1.53 -2.79 19.12
CA ILE A 73 -1.39 -1.34 19.26
C ILE A 73 -2.68 -0.73 19.86
N LEU A 74 -3.84 -1.16 19.38
CA LEU A 74 -5.13 -0.69 19.90
C LEU A 74 -5.35 -1.07 21.37
N ARG A 75 -4.85 -2.21 21.83
CA ARG A 75 -4.97 -2.64 23.22
C ARG A 75 -3.95 -2.03 24.16
N GLU A 76 -2.74 -1.79 23.69
CA GLU A 76 -1.59 -1.47 24.58
C GLU A 76 -1.13 -0.01 24.45
N THR A 77 -1.84 0.80 23.67
CA THR A 77 -1.54 2.23 23.54
C THR A 77 -2.80 3.09 23.59
N ASP A 78 -2.66 4.31 24.11
CA ASP A 78 -3.73 5.31 24.20
C ASP A 78 -3.61 6.39 23.12
N VAL A 79 -2.84 6.14 22.04
CA VAL A 79 -2.71 7.11 20.95
C VAL A 79 -4.09 7.38 20.31
N PRO A 80 -4.50 8.67 20.21
CA PRO A 80 -5.86 8.99 19.78
C PRO A 80 -6.15 8.70 18.31
N ARG A 81 -5.11 8.66 17.45
CA ARG A 81 -5.27 8.44 16.01
C ARG A 81 -4.15 7.57 15.46
N ILE A 82 -4.53 6.59 14.67
CA ILE A 82 -3.60 5.67 14.01
C ILE A 82 -3.93 5.68 12.52
N ARG A 83 -2.93 5.98 11.70
CA ARG A 83 -3.02 5.89 10.26
C ARG A 83 -2.14 4.77 9.76
N VAL A 84 -2.69 3.93 8.92
CA VAL A 84 -1.95 2.91 8.17
C VAL A 84 -1.54 3.55 6.84
N SER A 85 -0.28 3.45 6.46
CA SER A 85 0.18 3.95 5.16
C SER A 85 -0.24 3.02 4.02
N SER A 86 0.61 2.83 3.01
CA SER A 86 0.22 2.05 1.82
C SER A 86 0.11 0.55 2.10
N VAL A 87 -0.98 -0.03 1.64
CA VAL A 87 -1.18 -1.48 1.57
C VAL A 87 -1.52 -1.90 0.14
N GLN A 88 -1.23 -3.14 -0.22
CA GLN A 88 -1.69 -3.66 -1.50
C GLN A 88 -3.13 -4.18 -1.38
N PRO A 89 -3.91 -4.23 -2.48
CA PRO A 89 -5.30 -4.64 -2.42
C PRO A 89 -5.50 -6.00 -1.72
N GLN A 90 -4.69 -6.99 -2.05
CA GLN A 90 -4.79 -8.33 -1.49
C GLN A 90 -4.47 -8.43 0.02
N GLU A 91 -3.95 -7.37 0.62
CA GLU A 91 -3.57 -7.29 2.03
C GLU A 91 -4.68 -6.71 2.91
N LEU A 92 -5.65 -6.05 2.29
CA LEU A 92 -6.80 -5.48 2.97
C LEU A 92 -7.90 -6.54 3.11
N THR A 93 -7.65 -7.51 3.97
CA THR A 93 -8.58 -8.63 4.24
C THR A 93 -9.74 -8.20 5.13
N PRO A 94 -10.87 -8.94 5.15
CA PRO A 94 -11.95 -8.68 6.09
C PRO A 94 -11.48 -8.59 7.54
N GLU A 95 -10.58 -9.50 7.97
CA GLU A 95 -9.99 -9.50 9.32
C GLU A 95 -9.25 -8.18 9.64
N VAL A 96 -8.57 -7.61 8.66
CA VAL A 96 -7.90 -6.31 8.80
C VAL A 96 -8.95 -5.19 8.87
N LEU A 97 -9.98 -5.24 8.01
CA LEU A 97 -11.04 -4.22 7.96
C LEU A 97 -11.89 -4.17 9.23
N ASP A 98 -12.14 -5.29 9.89
CA ASP A 98 -12.92 -5.38 11.14
C ASP A 98 -12.31 -4.53 12.27
N LEU A 99 -10.99 -4.28 12.23
CA LEU A 99 -10.31 -3.43 13.20
C LEU A 99 -10.72 -1.96 13.10
N TRP A 100 -11.25 -1.51 11.96
CA TRP A 100 -11.76 -0.14 11.79
C TRP A 100 -13.08 0.12 12.55
N SER A 101 -13.59 -0.87 13.29
CA SER A 101 -14.60 -0.63 14.35
C SER A 101 -14.04 0.23 15.49
N ASP A 102 -12.71 0.27 15.71
CA ASP A 102 -12.09 1.20 16.65
C ASP A 102 -11.92 2.59 15.98
N PRO A 103 -12.56 3.65 16.55
CA PRO A 103 -12.55 4.99 15.95
C PRO A 103 -11.16 5.66 15.90
N ARG A 104 -10.17 5.10 16.58
CA ARG A 104 -8.79 5.60 16.52
C ARG A 104 -8.12 5.26 15.18
N LEU A 105 -8.56 4.22 14.48
CA LEU A 105 -8.09 3.95 13.12
C LEU A 105 -8.69 4.96 12.15
N CYS A 106 -7.84 5.73 11.51
CA CYS A 106 -8.28 6.74 10.55
C CYS A 106 -9.04 6.08 9.38
N PRO A 107 -10.23 6.55 8.99
CA PRO A 107 -10.99 6.02 7.86
C PRO A 107 -10.32 6.43 6.54
N HIS A 108 -9.11 5.93 6.31
CA HIS A 108 -8.28 6.24 5.17
C HIS A 108 -7.49 5.00 4.75
N PHE A 109 -7.54 4.69 3.47
CA PHE A 109 -6.77 3.62 2.86
C PHE A 109 -5.96 4.17 1.68
N HIS A 110 -4.67 3.92 1.68
CA HIS A 110 -3.85 4.14 0.49
C HIS A 110 -3.62 2.80 -0.19
N LEU A 111 -4.32 2.58 -1.31
CA LEU A 111 -4.29 1.34 -2.08
C LEU A 111 -3.63 1.62 -3.42
N ALA A 112 -2.43 1.10 -3.66
CA ALA A 112 -1.69 1.37 -4.88
C ALA A 112 -2.29 0.61 -6.08
N LEU A 113 -2.95 1.33 -7.02
CA LEU A 113 -3.53 0.77 -8.26
C LEU A 113 -2.45 0.48 -9.30
N GLN A 114 -1.53 1.41 -9.49
CA GLN A 114 -0.48 1.45 -10.51
C GLN A 114 -1.02 1.57 -11.95
N SER A 115 -1.93 0.70 -12.39
CA SER A 115 -2.60 0.75 -13.70
C SER A 115 -3.97 0.10 -13.62
N GLY A 116 -4.90 0.53 -14.45
CA GLY A 116 -6.22 -0.08 -14.63
C GLY A 116 -6.25 -1.16 -15.72
N SER A 117 -5.14 -1.43 -16.39
CA SER A 117 -5.04 -2.47 -17.41
C SER A 117 -4.40 -3.73 -16.86
N ASP A 118 -5.09 -4.87 -16.97
CA ASP A 118 -4.54 -6.17 -16.57
C ASP A 118 -3.29 -6.55 -17.37
N ALA A 119 -3.20 -6.14 -18.64
CA ALA A 119 -2.02 -6.36 -19.45
C ALA A 119 -0.81 -5.61 -18.87
N VAL A 120 -0.98 -4.36 -18.49
CA VAL A 120 0.06 -3.53 -17.86
C VAL A 120 0.39 -4.05 -16.47
N LEU A 121 -0.62 -4.36 -15.62
CA LEU A 121 -0.42 -4.94 -14.29
C LEU A 121 0.39 -6.24 -14.34
N LYS A 122 0.10 -7.11 -15.30
CA LYS A 122 0.86 -8.34 -15.54
C LYS A 122 2.32 -8.05 -15.91
N ARG A 123 2.57 -7.09 -16.81
CA ARG A 123 3.93 -6.66 -17.17
C ARG A 123 4.66 -6.02 -15.99
N MET A 124 3.94 -5.28 -15.14
CA MET A 124 4.45 -4.73 -13.89
C MET A 124 4.73 -5.81 -12.83
N ARG A 125 4.30 -7.06 -13.07
CA ARG A 125 4.33 -8.19 -12.11
C ARG A 125 3.52 -7.89 -10.84
N ARG A 126 2.34 -7.26 -11.00
CA ARG A 126 1.39 -7.09 -9.89
C ARG A 126 0.62 -8.39 -9.65
N ARG A 127 0.19 -8.61 -8.41
CA ARG A 127 -0.46 -9.83 -7.95
C ARG A 127 -1.98 -9.71 -7.85
N TYR A 128 -2.55 -8.70 -8.49
CA TYR A 128 -3.99 -8.46 -8.56
C TYR A 128 -4.38 -8.02 -9.96
N THR A 129 -5.64 -8.18 -10.29
CA THR A 129 -6.27 -7.64 -11.49
C THR A 129 -6.95 -6.31 -11.18
N ALA A 130 -7.27 -5.55 -12.22
CA ALA A 130 -8.05 -4.32 -12.11
C ALA A 130 -9.42 -4.57 -11.45
N HIS A 131 -10.08 -5.67 -11.80
CA HIS A 131 -11.36 -6.09 -11.18
C HIS A 131 -11.20 -6.36 -9.68
N GLN A 132 -10.22 -7.15 -9.28
CA GLN A 132 -9.94 -7.42 -7.86
C GLN A 132 -9.64 -6.15 -7.08
N TYR A 133 -8.94 -5.20 -7.69
CA TYR A 133 -8.68 -3.91 -7.07
C TYR A 133 -9.98 -3.15 -6.77
N VAL A 134 -10.90 -3.08 -7.75
CA VAL A 134 -12.20 -2.43 -7.59
C VAL A 134 -13.01 -3.08 -6.48
N GLU A 135 -13.10 -4.43 -6.47
CA GLU A 135 -13.80 -5.18 -5.43
C GLU A 135 -13.29 -4.87 -4.02
N VAL A 136 -11.96 -4.77 -3.85
CA VAL A 136 -11.35 -4.43 -2.55
C VAL A 136 -11.69 -3.00 -2.15
N ALA A 137 -11.60 -2.04 -3.08
CA ALA A 137 -11.93 -0.64 -2.81
C ALA A 137 -13.40 -0.48 -2.39
N GLU A 138 -14.33 -1.16 -3.05
CA GLU A 138 -15.75 -1.18 -2.70
C GLU A 138 -16.00 -1.86 -1.35
N THR A 139 -15.31 -2.95 -1.08
CA THR A 139 -15.41 -3.67 0.19
C THR A 139 -14.92 -2.78 1.35
N ALA A 140 -13.80 -2.08 1.16
CA ALA A 140 -13.30 -1.13 2.15
C ALA A 140 -14.32 -0.01 2.46
N ARG A 141 -15.00 0.52 1.43
CA ARG A 141 -16.04 1.54 1.62
C ARG A 141 -17.29 1.01 2.33
N ARG A 142 -17.67 -0.23 2.05
CA ARG A 142 -18.80 -0.87 2.75
C ARG A 142 -18.48 -1.12 4.22
N ALA A 143 -17.26 -1.57 4.50
CA ALA A 143 -16.82 -1.87 5.87
C ALA A 143 -16.56 -0.60 6.70
N VAL A 144 -16.02 0.45 6.07
CA VAL A 144 -15.64 1.69 6.75
C VAL A 144 -16.35 2.88 6.08
N PRO A 145 -17.50 3.31 6.62
CA PRO A 145 -18.24 4.44 6.06
C PRO A 145 -17.39 5.71 5.97
N ASN A 146 -17.52 6.42 4.86
CA ASN A 146 -16.78 7.65 4.56
C ASN A 146 -15.24 7.45 4.47
N ALA A 147 -14.77 6.24 4.22
CA ALA A 147 -13.35 5.99 4.01
C ALA A 147 -12.82 6.78 2.80
N ALA A 148 -11.76 7.55 3.04
CA ALA A 148 -10.98 8.16 1.98
C ALA A 148 -10.04 7.11 1.38
N ILE A 149 -10.21 6.79 0.10
CA ILE A 149 -9.29 5.91 -0.63
C ILE A 149 -8.40 6.79 -1.51
N THR A 150 -7.10 6.67 -1.32
CA THR A 150 -6.09 7.31 -2.16
C THR A 150 -5.28 6.24 -2.89
N THR A 151 -4.65 6.62 -3.99
CA THR A 151 -3.92 5.67 -4.82
C THR A 151 -2.70 6.28 -5.50
N ASP A 152 -1.81 5.41 -5.95
CA ASP A 152 -0.74 5.72 -6.89
C ASP A 152 -1.08 5.15 -8.26
N VAL A 153 -0.83 5.93 -9.32
CA VAL A 153 -0.93 5.54 -10.73
C VAL A 153 0.40 5.82 -11.40
N LEU A 154 0.92 4.83 -12.10
CA LEU A 154 2.15 4.95 -12.86
C LEU A 154 1.82 4.91 -14.35
N VAL A 155 2.08 6.02 -15.04
CA VAL A 155 1.76 6.21 -16.47
C VAL A 155 3.01 6.11 -17.34
N GLY A 156 2.82 5.72 -18.60
CA GLY A 156 3.93 5.58 -19.56
C GLY A 156 4.80 4.36 -19.26
N PHE A 157 4.25 3.33 -18.62
CA PHE A 157 4.99 2.09 -18.44
C PHE A 157 5.31 1.42 -19.78
N PRO A 158 6.51 0.84 -19.99
CA PRO A 158 6.88 0.22 -21.26
C PRO A 158 5.81 -0.74 -21.78
N GLY A 159 5.31 -0.48 -23.01
CA GLY A 159 4.25 -1.22 -23.66
C GLY A 159 2.82 -0.84 -23.23
N GLU A 160 2.63 0.20 -22.44
CA GLU A 160 1.31 0.77 -22.18
C GLU A 160 0.79 1.47 -23.45
N THR A 161 -0.41 1.11 -23.86
CA THR A 161 -1.09 1.73 -25.00
C THR A 161 -2.08 2.80 -24.52
N GLU A 162 -2.56 3.65 -25.44
CA GLU A 162 -3.64 4.60 -25.16
C GLU A 162 -4.90 3.86 -24.62
N ALA A 163 -5.23 2.72 -25.20
CA ALA A 163 -6.35 1.90 -24.72
C ALA A 163 -6.15 1.39 -23.29
N ASP A 164 -4.91 1.13 -22.87
CA ASP A 164 -4.61 0.73 -21.48
C ASP A 164 -4.70 1.92 -20.53
N PHE A 165 -4.24 3.09 -20.96
CA PHE A 165 -4.39 4.33 -20.19
C PHE A 165 -5.86 4.70 -19.98
N ILE A 166 -6.71 4.57 -21.00
CA ILE A 166 -8.17 4.79 -20.89
C ILE A 166 -8.78 3.86 -19.84
N LYS A 167 -8.38 2.58 -19.77
CA LYS A 167 -8.85 1.67 -18.70
C LYS A 167 -8.48 2.18 -17.31
N THR A 168 -7.28 2.75 -17.18
CA THR A 168 -6.84 3.37 -15.90
C THR A 168 -7.72 4.55 -15.52
N GLN A 169 -8.04 5.43 -16.48
CA GLN A 169 -8.96 6.55 -16.27
C GLN A 169 -10.36 6.06 -15.83
N LEU A 170 -10.91 5.06 -16.53
CA LEU A 170 -12.23 4.50 -16.20
C LEU A 170 -12.28 3.94 -14.76
N ILE A 171 -11.22 3.29 -14.30
CA ILE A 171 -11.16 2.83 -12.90
C ILE A 171 -11.06 4.01 -11.94
N CYS A 172 -10.28 5.04 -12.26
CA CYS A 172 -10.19 6.24 -11.42
C CYS A 172 -11.55 6.93 -11.28
N GLU A 173 -12.31 7.04 -12.35
CA GLU A 173 -13.67 7.59 -12.37
C GLU A 173 -14.66 6.72 -11.59
N HIS A 174 -14.58 5.39 -11.75
CA HIS A 174 -15.46 4.45 -11.06
C HIS A 174 -15.19 4.43 -9.54
N VAL A 175 -13.93 4.28 -9.16
CA VAL A 175 -13.55 4.21 -7.74
C VAL A 175 -13.68 5.56 -7.05
N ARG A 176 -13.59 6.68 -7.75
CA ARG A 176 -13.71 8.05 -7.18
C ARG A 176 -12.77 8.24 -5.99
N PHE A 177 -11.49 8.16 -6.25
CA PHE A 177 -10.46 8.35 -5.23
C PHE A 177 -10.54 9.73 -4.58
N ALA A 178 -10.22 9.80 -3.29
CA ALA A 178 -10.05 11.06 -2.57
C ALA A 178 -8.76 11.81 -2.99
N GLY A 179 -7.79 11.09 -3.53
CA GLY A 179 -6.57 11.64 -4.10
C GLY A 179 -5.82 10.60 -4.92
N ILE A 180 -5.18 11.05 -5.99
CA ILE A 180 -4.36 10.22 -6.88
C ILE A 180 -2.98 10.86 -7.00
N HIS A 181 -1.94 10.08 -6.71
CA HIS A 181 -0.58 10.47 -7.05
C HIS A 181 -0.22 9.85 -8.40
N VAL A 182 0.02 10.69 -9.40
CA VAL A 182 0.40 10.24 -10.74
C VAL A 182 1.90 10.36 -10.90
N PHE A 183 2.54 9.26 -11.27
CA PHE A 183 3.97 9.19 -11.52
C PHE A 183 4.23 8.80 -12.98
N PRO A 184 5.01 9.55 -13.74
CA PRO A 184 5.52 9.06 -15.01
C PRO A 184 6.52 7.92 -14.74
N TYR A 185 6.52 6.90 -15.61
CA TYR A 185 7.51 5.84 -15.53
C TYR A 185 8.92 6.44 -15.65
N SER A 186 9.78 6.05 -14.75
CA SER A 186 11.19 6.42 -14.76
C SER A 186 12.05 5.16 -14.68
N ALA A 187 12.83 4.93 -15.70
CA ALA A 187 13.71 3.77 -15.78
C ALA A 187 14.72 3.79 -14.62
N ARG A 188 14.73 2.72 -13.83
CA ARG A 188 15.66 2.54 -12.72
C ARG A 188 16.67 1.45 -13.09
N PRO A 189 17.96 1.77 -13.21
CA PRO A 189 18.98 0.79 -13.56
C PRO A 189 18.90 -0.45 -12.67
N GLY A 190 18.93 -1.62 -13.29
CA GLY A 190 18.85 -2.90 -12.58
C GLY A 190 17.44 -3.42 -12.31
N THR A 191 16.38 -2.73 -12.73
CA THR A 191 15.02 -3.26 -12.71
C THR A 191 14.69 -3.99 -14.00
N SER A 192 13.76 -4.96 -13.97
CA SER A 192 13.39 -5.72 -15.18
C SER A 192 12.78 -4.83 -16.27
N ALA A 193 12.04 -3.80 -15.88
CA ALA A 193 11.36 -2.91 -16.83
C ALA A 193 12.33 -2.12 -17.73
N THR A 194 13.58 -1.93 -17.31
CA THR A 194 14.60 -1.27 -18.16
C THR A 194 14.97 -2.07 -19.40
N HIS A 195 14.63 -3.35 -19.45
CA HIS A 195 14.87 -4.25 -20.58
C HIS A 195 13.61 -4.45 -21.45
N PHE A 196 12.51 -3.79 -21.15
CA PHE A 196 11.30 -3.83 -21.95
C PHE A 196 11.44 -2.78 -23.09
N GLY A 197 11.49 -3.24 -24.35
CA GLY A 197 11.85 -2.40 -25.50
C GLY A 197 10.82 -1.34 -25.91
N ASP A 198 9.60 -1.38 -25.41
CA ASP A 198 8.47 -0.59 -25.89
C ASP A 198 8.27 0.67 -25.03
N SER A 199 9.24 1.59 -25.04
CA SER A 199 9.09 2.85 -24.29
C SER A 199 7.98 3.72 -24.88
N VAL A 200 7.13 4.26 -24.00
CA VAL A 200 6.11 5.24 -24.39
C VAL A 200 6.77 6.60 -24.61
N ASP A 201 6.39 7.28 -25.71
CA ASP A 201 6.86 8.63 -25.99
C ASP A 201 6.34 9.61 -24.92
N PRO A 202 7.21 10.40 -24.30
CA PRO A 202 6.80 11.32 -23.23
C PRO A 202 6.07 12.58 -23.71
N ARG A 203 5.80 12.72 -25.04
CA ARG A 203 5.10 13.87 -25.64
C ARG A 203 3.58 13.72 -25.57
#